data_11685e4ac4c5b817ca6c9d8717c43a4c
#
_entry.id   11685e4ac4c5b817ca6c9d8717c43a4c
#
_cell.length_a   1.000
_cell.length_b   1.000
_cell.length_c   1.000
_cell.angle_alpha   90.00
_cell.angle_beta   90.00
_cell.angle_gamma   90.00
#
_symmetry.space_group_name_H-M   'P 1'
#
loop_
_entity.id
_entity.type
_entity.pdbx_description
1 polymer ?
#
loop_
_entity_poly.entity_id
_entity_poly.type
_entity_poly.pdbx_seq_one_letter_code
_entity_poly.pdbx_strand_id
1 'polypeptide(L)'
;MPIKKAIYVLGIIIALIAPFNSFAQKDSKANEAETTTSRISKIVQLTPVSLRPDISVEKFMDVEPNAVRLLIHPVSGDFYYTTFNGGVFHVIKKDGALVSEKIISLEDHGINKLQGAVFAGSKLFLCGNTIENSNRGTRGRLVQFSITPKNKPLMTVVFNTEAYGLNATTWDHGWNALEVSPDGRYIFVNSGSRTGHGEIQDDKGVYPNARDNALTTKIFRIPVDAQNLDLPNDINKLKSAEYIYAEGIRNAYDMAFDPSNNLFAVVNSSDYDHSEDMFWVRQGRHYGFPWIMGGIENPQQYPEFMPDPKKDPFLNATSHGMLMKYFRNDPDFPKIPEGLKFSPGVQNLGPDANEYRGHSGKILDGDNTGVSISTFTAHSSPLGLVFDNKMVLSEEFKGDGFVLRNTVGTKSSLMKPFTDQGRDLLHLDMSYDKASDNYFVKTTRIVDSFNNPTDAVMLGNSLYIIEYDAKVGSIWKITLPSKLPKLRQSGKKGG
;
A
#
# COMPACT_ATOMS: atom_id res chain seq x y z
N MET A 1 31.97 18.00 -33.58
CA MET A 1 31.11 18.53 -32.49
C MET A 1 30.50 17.34 -31.79
N PRO A 2 30.84 17.05 -30.55
CA PRO A 2 30.24 15.91 -29.82
C PRO A 2 28.94 16.33 -29.16
N ILE A 3 27.89 15.57 -29.42
CA ILE A 3 26.57 15.69 -28.82
C ILE A 3 26.67 15.22 -27.37
N LYS A 4 26.49 16.13 -26.42
CA LYS A 4 26.36 15.81 -25.00
C LYS A 4 25.08 14.99 -24.77
N LYS A 5 25.23 13.72 -24.40
CA LYS A 5 24.15 12.91 -23.88
C LYS A 5 23.76 13.48 -22.51
N ALA A 6 22.59 14.12 -22.44
CA ALA A 6 21.96 14.44 -21.17
C ALA A 6 21.40 13.15 -20.60
N ILE A 7 21.96 12.68 -19.51
CA ILE A 7 21.41 11.60 -18.70
C ILE A 7 20.30 12.22 -17.85
N TYR A 8 19.07 12.10 -18.28
CA TYR A 8 17.91 12.34 -17.43
C TYR A 8 17.78 11.14 -16.48
N VAL A 9 18.29 11.30 -15.28
CA VAL A 9 17.95 10.41 -14.16
C VAL A 9 16.51 10.71 -13.79
N LEU A 10 15.64 9.82 -14.18
CA LEU A 10 14.19 9.89 -14.00
C LEU A 10 13.85 9.65 -12.52
N GLY A 11 13.73 10.70 -11.74
CA GLY A 11 13.16 10.68 -10.39
C GLY A 11 11.63 10.58 -10.45
N ILE A 12 11.07 9.40 -10.77
CA ILE A 12 9.63 9.23 -10.93
C ILE A 12 9.12 8.13 -10.01
N ILE A 13 9.37 8.20 -8.73
CA ILE A 13 8.73 7.22 -7.82
C ILE A 13 8.65 7.80 -6.41
N ILE A 14 8.04 8.93 -6.30
CA ILE A 14 7.93 9.56 -4.99
C ILE A 14 6.48 9.92 -4.63
N ALA A 15 5.51 9.56 -5.43
CA ALA A 15 4.12 9.93 -5.14
C ALA A 15 3.43 9.07 -4.08
N LEU A 16 3.99 7.92 -3.73
CA LEU A 16 3.47 7.15 -2.59
C LEU A 16 4.21 7.45 -1.28
N ILE A 17 5.40 8.07 -1.31
CA ILE A 17 6.30 8.11 -0.15
C ILE A 17 7.07 9.45 0.00
N ALA A 18 6.80 10.51 -0.76
CA ALA A 18 7.53 11.76 -0.60
C ALA A 18 6.74 12.85 0.13
N PRO A 19 7.35 13.57 1.08
CA PRO A 19 6.76 14.81 1.57
C PRO A 19 6.80 15.84 0.45
N PHE A 20 5.63 16.42 0.11
CA PHE A 20 5.53 17.55 -0.78
C PHE A 20 6.33 18.74 -0.23
N ASN A 21 7.52 18.97 -0.77
CA ASN A 21 8.17 20.25 -0.59
C ASN A 21 7.58 21.23 -1.60
N SER A 22 6.90 22.24 -1.10
CA SER A 22 6.35 23.35 -1.86
C SER A 22 7.43 24.04 -2.71
N PHE A 23 7.29 24.02 -4.03
CA PHE A 23 8.01 24.93 -4.91
C PHE A 23 7.41 26.33 -4.78
N ALA A 24 8.09 27.19 -4.04
CA ALA A 24 7.91 28.63 -4.14
C ALA A 24 8.83 29.15 -5.24
N GLN A 25 8.22 29.61 -6.34
CA GLN A 25 8.91 30.33 -7.39
C GLN A 25 9.33 31.71 -6.86
N LYS A 26 10.62 31.98 -6.85
CA LYS A 26 11.14 33.32 -6.57
C LYS A 26 11.80 33.86 -7.83
N ASP A 27 11.29 35.02 -8.24
CA ASP A 27 11.87 35.84 -9.30
C ASP A 27 13.27 36.34 -8.95
N SER A 28 14.09 36.38 -9.98
CA SER A 28 15.48 36.80 -9.96
C SER A 28 15.65 38.32 -9.73
N LYS A 29 16.55 38.69 -8.84
CA LYS A 29 17.53 39.78 -9.10
C LYS A 29 18.75 39.58 -8.21
N ALA A 30 19.92 39.72 -8.85
CA ALA A 30 21.23 39.54 -8.29
C ALA A 30 21.59 40.59 -7.22
N ASN A 31 22.37 40.21 -6.19
CA ASN A 31 23.72 40.71 -5.94
C ASN A 31 24.30 40.14 -4.63
N GLU A 32 25.63 39.92 -4.73
CA GLU A 32 26.64 39.90 -3.68
C GLU A 32 26.83 38.65 -2.81
N ALA A 33 28.08 38.23 -2.84
CA ALA A 33 28.67 37.12 -2.15
C ALA A 33 28.60 37.27 -0.63
N GLU A 34 27.92 36.34 0.02
CA GLU A 34 28.18 36.00 1.41
C GLU A 34 28.40 34.48 1.54
N THR A 35 29.49 34.16 2.20
CA THR A 35 29.95 32.81 2.54
C THR A 35 28.82 31.97 3.16
N THR A 36 28.27 31.08 2.37
CA THR A 36 27.19 30.17 2.79
C THR A 36 27.80 29.03 3.57
N THR A 37 27.88 29.18 4.89
CA THR A 37 28.01 28.05 5.79
C THR A 37 26.73 27.21 5.63
N SER A 38 26.85 26.02 5.05
CA SER A 38 25.73 25.12 4.84
C SER A 38 25.04 24.81 6.17
N ARG A 39 23.88 25.41 6.40
CA ARG A 39 22.92 24.89 7.37
C ARG A 39 22.36 23.59 6.80
N ILE A 40 23.05 22.48 7.07
CA ILE A 40 22.42 21.17 7.03
C ILE A 40 21.35 21.22 8.13
N SER A 41 20.11 21.49 7.76
CA SER A 41 19.00 21.23 8.64
C SER A 41 19.07 19.74 8.99
N LYS A 42 19.38 19.41 10.24
CA LYS A 42 19.20 18.06 10.77
C LYS A 42 17.76 17.70 10.48
N ILE A 43 17.52 16.81 9.53
CA ILE A 43 16.23 16.16 9.39
C ILE A 43 16.08 15.37 10.68
N VAL A 44 15.23 15.86 11.56
CA VAL A 44 14.89 15.16 12.79
C VAL A 44 14.08 13.94 12.35
N GLN A 45 14.71 12.78 12.33
CA GLN A 45 14.00 11.53 12.13
C GLN A 45 13.03 11.40 13.31
N LEU A 46 11.74 11.27 13.00
CA LEU A 46 10.73 11.02 14.02
C LEU A 46 11.00 9.65 14.68
N THR A 47 10.70 9.55 15.95
CA THR A 47 10.75 8.28 16.69
C THR A 47 9.31 7.91 17.01
N PRO A 48 8.84 6.73 16.60
CA PRO A 48 7.50 6.29 16.95
C PRO A 48 7.28 6.27 18.47
N VAL A 49 6.08 6.69 18.87
CA VAL A 49 5.71 6.84 20.29
C VAL A 49 4.47 6.01 20.56
N SER A 50 4.55 5.13 21.58
CA SER A 50 3.37 4.42 22.06
C SER A 50 2.40 5.39 22.74
N LEU A 51 1.11 5.25 22.44
CA LEU A 51 0.02 5.96 23.09
C LEU A 51 -0.57 5.17 24.27
N ARG A 52 -0.01 3.97 24.54
CA ARG A 52 -0.44 3.06 25.62
C ARG A 52 0.75 2.62 26.48
N PRO A 53 0.60 2.58 27.81
CA PRO A 53 1.70 2.20 28.71
C PRO A 53 2.07 0.71 28.65
N ASP A 54 1.18 -0.15 28.12
CA ASP A 54 1.36 -1.59 28.00
C ASP A 54 1.91 -2.02 26.62
N ILE A 55 2.20 -1.06 25.75
CA ILE A 55 2.83 -1.27 24.43
C ILE A 55 4.22 -0.64 24.44
N SER A 56 5.24 -1.40 24.08
CA SER A 56 6.61 -0.88 23.97
C SER A 56 7.01 -0.71 22.51
N VAL A 57 7.80 0.33 22.25
CA VAL A 57 8.36 0.67 20.94
C VAL A 57 9.88 0.70 21.05
N GLU A 58 10.56 -0.05 20.22
CA GLU A 58 12.04 -0.05 20.17
C GLU A 58 12.53 -0.11 18.71
N LYS A 59 13.65 0.55 18.45
CA LYS A 59 14.31 0.44 17.15
C LYS A 59 14.95 -0.94 17.04
N PHE A 60 14.58 -1.71 16.01
CA PHE A 60 15.12 -3.05 15.78
C PHE A 60 16.44 -2.99 15.00
N MET A 61 16.47 -2.26 13.89
CA MET A 61 17.69 -2.01 13.10
C MET A 61 17.49 -0.93 12.03
N ASP A 62 18.59 -0.46 11.47
CA ASP A 62 18.60 0.31 10.23
C ASP A 62 18.61 -0.63 9.03
N VAL A 63 18.00 -0.20 7.91
CA VAL A 63 17.92 -0.94 6.66
C VAL A 63 18.38 -0.08 5.47
N GLU A 64 18.62 -0.74 4.34
CA GLU A 64 19.02 -0.07 3.11
C GLU A 64 17.98 0.96 2.63
N PRO A 65 18.41 1.98 1.89
CA PRO A 65 17.50 2.95 1.30
C PRO A 65 16.41 2.30 0.44
N ASN A 66 15.25 2.96 0.41
CA ASN A 66 14.09 2.52 -0.39
C ASN A 66 13.53 1.14 0.00
N ALA A 67 13.68 0.74 1.25
CA ALA A 67 13.05 -0.48 1.76
C ALA A 67 11.52 -0.34 1.74
N VAL A 68 10.80 -1.37 1.24
CA VAL A 68 9.35 -1.29 1.00
C VAL A 68 8.55 -2.49 1.52
N ARG A 69 9.13 -3.69 1.60
CA ARG A 69 8.46 -4.88 2.14
C ARG A 69 9.32 -5.55 3.17
N LEU A 70 8.69 -6.00 4.25
CA LEU A 70 9.29 -6.77 5.32
C LEU A 70 8.68 -8.18 5.33
N LEU A 71 9.51 -9.18 5.57
CA LEU A 71 9.11 -10.58 5.45
C LEU A 71 9.72 -11.38 6.60
N ILE A 72 9.02 -12.43 7.02
CA ILE A 72 9.56 -13.45 7.92
C ILE A 72 9.54 -14.79 7.17
N HIS A 73 10.69 -15.45 7.11
CA HIS A 73 10.76 -16.80 6.54
C HIS A 73 9.99 -17.78 7.44
N PRO A 74 8.95 -18.46 6.95
CA PRO A 74 7.99 -19.16 7.81
C PRO A 74 8.58 -20.37 8.55
N VAL A 75 9.73 -20.90 8.12
CA VAL A 75 10.39 -22.07 8.72
C VAL A 75 11.50 -21.64 9.68
N SER A 76 12.40 -20.73 9.26
CA SER A 76 13.53 -20.31 10.10
C SER A 76 13.21 -19.15 11.06
N GLY A 77 12.19 -18.34 10.75
CA GLY A 77 11.90 -17.14 11.51
C GLY A 77 12.81 -15.96 11.18
N ASP A 78 13.69 -16.11 10.20
CA ASP A 78 14.61 -15.04 9.79
C ASP A 78 13.86 -13.92 9.08
N PHE A 79 14.35 -12.70 9.27
CA PHE A 79 13.83 -11.52 8.60
C PHE A 79 14.47 -11.31 7.24
N TYR A 80 13.64 -10.92 6.28
CA TYR A 80 14.03 -10.46 4.95
C TYR A 80 13.33 -9.15 4.67
N TYR A 81 13.89 -8.34 3.80
CA TYR A 81 13.20 -7.18 3.28
C TYR A 81 13.59 -6.92 1.83
N THR A 82 12.72 -6.18 1.11
CA THR A 82 12.98 -5.77 -0.26
C THR A 82 13.12 -4.26 -0.36
N THR A 83 13.84 -3.82 -1.37
CA THR A 83 13.89 -2.41 -1.75
C THR A 83 13.19 -2.19 -3.08
N PHE A 84 12.59 -1.01 -3.24
CA PHE A 84 11.91 -0.65 -4.48
C PHE A 84 12.79 -0.82 -5.74
N ASN A 85 14.11 -0.63 -5.58
CA ASN A 85 15.12 -0.75 -6.65
C ASN A 85 15.52 -2.20 -6.95
N GLY A 86 14.78 -3.18 -6.44
CA GLY A 86 14.98 -4.60 -6.78
C GLY A 86 15.96 -5.36 -5.89
N GLY A 87 16.44 -4.79 -4.79
CA GLY A 87 17.25 -5.52 -3.82
C GLY A 87 16.41 -6.41 -2.92
N VAL A 88 16.88 -7.62 -2.61
CA VAL A 88 16.36 -8.47 -1.54
C VAL A 88 17.47 -8.73 -0.54
N PHE A 89 17.18 -8.51 0.72
CA PHE A 89 18.14 -8.57 1.82
C PHE A 89 17.70 -9.58 2.88
N HIS A 90 18.64 -10.37 3.35
CA HIS A 90 18.50 -11.26 4.50
C HIS A 90 19.10 -10.55 5.72
N VAL A 91 18.37 -10.52 6.82
CA VAL A 91 18.86 -9.97 8.10
C VAL A 91 19.56 -11.08 8.86
N ILE A 92 20.86 -10.93 9.07
CA ILE A 92 21.70 -11.90 9.76
C ILE A 92 22.33 -11.28 11.02
N LYS A 93 22.73 -12.14 11.96
CA LYS A 93 23.52 -11.71 13.12
C LYS A 93 24.99 -11.94 12.85
N LYS A 94 25.80 -10.88 12.83
CA LYS A 94 27.25 -10.93 12.66
C LYS A 94 27.92 -10.15 13.79
N ASP A 95 28.87 -10.78 14.48
CA ASP A 95 29.60 -10.16 15.60
C ASP A 95 28.71 -9.52 16.67
N GLY A 96 27.55 -10.14 16.92
CA GLY A 96 26.58 -9.67 17.89
C GLY A 96 25.58 -8.62 17.39
N ALA A 97 25.82 -7.98 16.23
CA ALA A 97 24.95 -6.98 15.61
C ALA A 97 24.08 -7.59 14.49
N LEU A 98 22.90 -7.00 14.26
CA LEU A 98 22.08 -7.29 13.09
C LEU A 98 22.63 -6.52 11.89
N VAL A 99 22.79 -7.22 10.75
CA VAL A 99 23.26 -6.64 9.49
C VAL A 99 22.43 -7.15 8.33
N SER A 100 22.38 -6.38 7.26
CA SER A 100 21.67 -6.72 6.02
C SER A 100 22.65 -7.35 5.02
N GLU A 101 22.34 -8.53 4.51
CA GLU A 101 23.07 -9.18 3.44
C GLU A 101 22.22 -9.22 2.18
N LYS A 102 22.67 -8.58 1.09
CA LYS A 102 21.96 -8.65 -0.18
C LYS A 102 22.12 -10.03 -0.80
N ILE A 103 21.01 -10.71 -1.04
CA ILE A 103 20.97 -12.08 -1.57
C ILE A 103 20.43 -12.18 -3.00
N ILE A 104 19.61 -11.18 -3.43
CA ILE A 104 19.06 -11.09 -4.78
C ILE A 104 19.13 -9.62 -5.21
N SER A 105 19.41 -9.39 -6.49
CA SER A 105 19.49 -8.06 -7.11
C SER A 105 18.50 -7.91 -8.26
N LEU A 106 18.37 -6.70 -8.77
CA LEU A 106 17.55 -6.38 -9.95
C LEU A 106 17.93 -7.26 -11.15
N GLU A 107 19.22 -7.50 -11.35
CA GLU A 107 19.74 -8.29 -12.46
C GLU A 107 19.32 -9.76 -12.40
N ASP A 108 19.06 -10.28 -11.21
CA ASP A 108 18.62 -11.67 -11.02
C ASP A 108 17.15 -11.87 -11.43
N HIS A 109 16.28 -10.87 -11.33
CA HIS A 109 14.83 -11.02 -11.61
C HIS A 109 14.25 -10.04 -12.65
N GLY A 110 14.93 -8.95 -12.96
CA GLY A 110 14.53 -7.99 -13.99
C GLY A 110 13.31 -7.13 -13.67
N ILE A 111 12.86 -7.05 -12.40
CA ILE A 111 11.71 -6.23 -11.98
C ILE A 111 12.23 -4.84 -11.61
N ASN A 112 11.95 -3.82 -12.44
CA ASN A 112 12.43 -2.45 -12.25
C ASN A 112 11.75 -1.70 -11.11
N LYS A 113 10.49 -2.07 -10.80
CA LYS A 113 9.68 -1.50 -9.72
C LYS A 113 9.22 -2.65 -8.83
N LEU A 114 10.09 -3.10 -7.91
CA LEU A 114 9.77 -4.20 -6.99
C LEU A 114 8.91 -3.69 -5.84
N GLN A 115 7.64 -4.12 -5.77
CA GLN A 115 6.69 -3.64 -4.79
C GLN A 115 6.00 -4.75 -4.00
N GLY A 116 5.99 -5.98 -4.51
CA GLY A 116 5.35 -7.12 -3.85
C GLY A 116 6.36 -8.19 -3.50
N ALA A 117 6.24 -8.75 -2.29
CA ALA A 117 7.05 -9.89 -1.86
C ALA A 117 6.27 -10.71 -0.82
N VAL A 118 6.36 -12.06 -0.90
CA VAL A 118 5.75 -12.96 0.08
C VAL A 118 6.48 -14.30 0.08
N PHE A 119 6.52 -14.98 1.22
CA PHE A 119 6.95 -16.37 1.32
C PHE A 119 5.78 -17.34 1.25
N ALA A 120 5.91 -18.39 0.40
CA ALA A 120 5.08 -19.58 0.45
C ALA A 120 5.98 -20.78 0.75
N GLY A 121 5.98 -21.25 1.99
CA GLY A 121 7.00 -22.18 2.47
C GLY A 121 8.40 -21.61 2.34
N SER A 122 9.33 -22.34 1.71
CA SER A 122 10.70 -21.86 1.45
C SER A 122 10.85 -21.07 0.14
N LYS A 123 9.76 -20.83 -0.58
CA LYS A 123 9.78 -20.08 -1.84
C LYS A 123 9.47 -18.62 -1.57
N LEU A 124 10.35 -17.74 -2.01
CA LEU A 124 10.14 -16.29 -2.02
C LEU A 124 9.56 -15.88 -3.37
N PHE A 125 8.41 -15.22 -3.36
CA PHE A 125 7.77 -14.63 -4.53
C PHE A 125 8.01 -13.14 -4.56
N LEU A 126 8.37 -12.61 -5.74
CA LEU A 126 8.63 -11.19 -5.98
C LEU A 126 7.77 -10.70 -7.14
N CYS A 127 7.07 -9.58 -6.96
CA CYS A 127 6.19 -8.99 -7.96
C CYS A 127 6.45 -7.51 -8.17
N GLY A 128 6.22 -7.07 -9.39
CA GLY A 128 6.29 -5.67 -9.78
C GLY A 128 6.27 -5.47 -11.27
N ASN A 129 6.69 -4.30 -11.73
CA ASN A 129 6.73 -3.96 -13.14
C ASN A 129 8.14 -4.02 -13.72
N THR A 130 8.24 -4.54 -14.94
CA THR A 130 9.40 -4.34 -15.81
C THR A 130 9.11 -3.20 -16.78
N ILE A 131 10.16 -2.50 -17.25
CA ILE A 131 10.07 -1.44 -18.24
C ILE A 131 10.64 -1.99 -19.55
N GLU A 132 9.88 -1.82 -20.63
CA GLU A 132 10.19 -2.37 -21.94
C GLU A 132 10.19 -1.32 -23.05
N ASN A 133 10.63 -1.74 -24.24
CA ASN A 133 10.56 -0.95 -25.47
C ASN A 133 11.05 0.50 -25.32
N SER A 134 12.30 0.65 -24.91
CA SER A 134 12.93 1.97 -24.74
C SER A 134 12.15 2.89 -23.78
N ASN A 135 11.62 2.32 -22.69
CA ASN A 135 10.81 2.99 -21.66
C ASN A 135 9.40 3.43 -22.10
N ARG A 136 8.87 2.85 -23.17
CA ARG A 136 7.50 3.14 -23.62
C ARG A 136 6.48 2.04 -23.33
N GLY A 137 6.95 0.90 -22.85
CA GLY A 137 6.11 -0.23 -22.44
C GLY A 137 6.40 -0.67 -21.03
N THR A 138 5.43 -1.32 -20.41
CA THR A 138 5.58 -2.00 -19.12
C THR A 138 4.82 -3.32 -19.13
N ARG A 139 5.21 -4.24 -18.27
CA ARG A 139 4.44 -5.46 -17.97
C ARG A 139 4.55 -5.81 -16.48
N GLY A 140 3.53 -6.45 -15.98
CA GLY A 140 3.59 -7.12 -14.68
C GLY A 140 4.45 -8.38 -14.78
N ARG A 141 5.21 -8.65 -13.74
CA ARG A 141 6.06 -9.84 -13.63
C ARG A 141 6.00 -10.39 -12.21
N LEU A 142 5.77 -11.69 -12.08
CA LEU A 142 5.89 -12.45 -10.84
C LEU A 142 6.95 -13.53 -11.04
N VAL A 143 7.90 -13.58 -10.12
CA VAL A 143 8.94 -14.62 -10.11
C VAL A 143 8.98 -15.30 -8.74
N GLN A 144 9.50 -16.53 -8.68
CA GLN A 144 9.79 -17.22 -7.44
C GLN A 144 11.27 -17.55 -7.33
N PHE A 145 11.79 -17.54 -6.10
CA PHE A 145 13.12 -18.01 -5.76
C PHE A 145 13.04 -19.09 -4.70
N SER A 146 13.80 -20.16 -4.88
CA SER A 146 14.01 -21.14 -3.82
C SER A 146 15.13 -20.63 -2.91
N ILE A 147 14.78 -20.26 -1.68
CA ILE A 147 15.74 -19.77 -0.68
C ILE A 147 16.29 -20.97 0.10
N THR A 148 17.58 -21.22 -0.03
CA THR A 148 18.28 -22.26 0.72
C THR A 148 19.56 -21.71 1.35
N PRO A 149 19.95 -22.13 2.56
CA PRO A 149 21.09 -21.54 3.27
C PRO A 149 22.45 -21.69 2.57
N LYS A 150 22.58 -22.58 1.58
CA LYS A 150 23.86 -22.95 1.01
C LYS A 150 24.05 -22.63 -0.47
N ASN A 151 23.00 -22.30 -1.20
CA ASN A 151 23.05 -22.14 -2.65
C ASN A 151 22.57 -20.77 -3.07
N LYS A 152 23.11 -20.22 -4.18
CA LYS A 152 22.54 -19.05 -4.81
C LYS A 152 21.05 -19.31 -5.12
N PRO A 153 20.13 -18.39 -4.78
CA PRO A 153 18.72 -18.55 -5.08
C PRO A 153 18.48 -18.79 -6.58
N LEU A 154 17.71 -19.84 -6.91
CA LEU A 154 17.35 -20.16 -8.28
C LEU A 154 15.98 -19.56 -8.60
N MET A 155 15.94 -18.72 -9.66
CA MET A 155 14.73 -18.07 -10.12
C MET A 155 13.90 -18.97 -11.05
N THR A 156 12.58 -18.90 -10.90
CA THR A 156 11.60 -19.39 -11.88
C THR A 156 10.60 -18.28 -12.16
N VAL A 157 10.26 -18.04 -13.43
CA VAL A 157 9.18 -17.12 -13.80
C VAL A 157 7.85 -17.78 -13.49
N VAL A 158 6.99 -17.13 -12.74
CA VAL A 158 5.61 -17.56 -12.49
C VAL A 158 4.72 -17.05 -13.61
N PHE A 159 4.71 -15.73 -13.82
CA PHE A 159 4.05 -15.12 -14.97
C PHE A 159 4.77 -13.86 -15.49
N ASN A 160 4.56 -13.58 -16.76
CA ASN A 160 4.64 -12.24 -17.33
C ASN A 160 3.26 -11.86 -17.86
N THR A 161 2.92 -10.57 -17.83
CA THR A 161 1.76 -10.11 -18.59
C THR A 161 2.14 -9.75 -20.00
N GLU A 162 1.16 -9.69 -20.91
CA GLU A 162 1.30 -8.93 -22.15
C GLU A 162 1.73 -7.49 -21.82
N ALA A 163 2.59 -6.91 -22.65
CA ALA A 163 3.05 -5.55 -22.47
C ALA A 163 1.94 -4.54 -22.80
N TYR A 164 1.88 -3.48 -22.01
CA TYR A 164 0.97 -2.35 -22.24
C TYR A 164 1.75 -1.03 -22.14
N GLY A 165 1.16 0.06 -22.65
CA GLY A 165 1.83 1.36 -22.65
C GLY A 165 2.22 1.81 -21.25
N LEU A 166 3.47 2.24 -21.06
CA LEU A 166 3.91 2.84 -19.81
C LEU A 166 3.17 4.15 -19.56
N ASN A 167 2.74 4.38 -18.35
CA ASN A 167 2.28 5.66 -17.86
C ASN A 167 3.27 6.16 -16.81
N ALA A 168 3.92 7.29 -17.06
CA ALA A 168 4.92 7.85 -16.15
C ALA A 168 4.32 8.82 -15.13
N THR A 169 3.00 8.82 -14.95
CA THR A 169 2.36 9.62 -13.93
C THR A 169 2.55 9.00 -12.54
N THR A 170 2.29 9.80 -11.51
CA THR A 170 2.34 9.36 -10.12
C THR A 170 1.24 8.34 -9.77
N TRP A 171 0.25 8.17 -10.65
CA TRP A 171 -0.90 7.29 -10.47
C TRP A 171 -0.75 5.90 -11.10
N ASP A 172 0.36 5.61 -11.78
CA ASP A 172 0.63 4.26 -12.27
C ASP A 172 1.17 3.40 -11.12
N HIS A 173 0.24 2.80 -10.36
CA HIS A 173 0.55 2.04 -9.15
C HIS A 173 1.28 0.73 -9.44
N GLY A 174 1.02 0.14 -10.60
CA GLY A 174 1.66 -1.10 -11.03
C GLY A 174 1.20 -2.34 -10.25
N TRP A 175 1.98 -3.40 -10.40
CA TRP A 175 1.80 -4.68 -9.72
C TRP A 175 2.51 -4.62 -8.35
N ASN A 176 1.77 -4.92 -7.27
CA ASN A 176 2.31 -4.72 -5.93
C ASN A 176 1.90 -5.83 -4.94
N ALA A 177 0.98 -5.62 -4.01
CA ALA A 177 0.71 -6.54 -2.90
C ALA A 177 0.61 -8.01 -3.31
N LEU A 178 1.21 -8.87 -2.51
CA LEU A 178 1.13 -10.32 -2.61
C LEU A 178 0.65 -10.91 -1.29
N GLU A 179 -0.26 -11.88 -1.37
CA GLU A 179 -0.68 -12.67 -0.22
C GLU A 179 -0.88 -14.13 -0.61
N VAL A 180 -0.53 -15.06 0.29
CA VAL A 180 -0.67 -16.49 0.05
C VAL A 180 -1.96 -16.98 0.70
N SER A 181 -2.75 -17.77 -0.05
CA SER A 181 -3.95 -18.39 0.53
C SER A 181 -3.61 -19.26 1.74
N PRO A 182 -4.49 -19.32 2.77
CA PRO A 182 -4.21 -20.10 3.98
C PRO A 182 -3.94 -21.58 3.74
N ASP A 183 -4.46 -22.15 2.65
CA ASP A 183 -4.19 -23.52 2.22
C ASP A 183 -2.90 -23.68 1.39
N GLY A 184 -2.18 -22.58 1.14
CA GLY A 184 -0.91 -22.55 0.41
C GLY A 184 -1.01 -22.82 -1.10
N ARG A 185 -2.22 -22.86 -1.68
CA ARG A 185 -2.41 -23.23 -3.08
C ARG A 185 -2.35 -22.08 -4.05
N TYR A 186 -2.65 -20.87 -3.60
CA TYR A 186 -2.76 -19.70 -4.45
C TYR A 186 -1.97 -18.52 -3.90
N ILE A 187 -1.54 -17.65 -4.81
CA ILE A 187 -1.02 -16.32 -4.52
C ILE A 187 -2.04 -15.32 -5.05
N PHE A 188 -2.47 -14.42 -4.19
CA PHE A 188 -3.25 -13.24 -4.56
C PHE A 188 -2.29 -12.11 -4.90
N VAL A 189 -2.55 -11.44 -6.03
CA VAL A 189 -1.67 -10.39 -6.56
C VAL A 189 -2.51 -9.17 -6.91
N ASN A 190 -2.23 -8.03 -6.30
CA ASN A 190 -2.87 -6.79 -6.72
C ASN A 190 -2.17 -6.19 -7.92
N SER A 191 -2.94 -5.78 -8.92
CA SER A 191 -2.53 -4.87 -9.98
C SER A 191 -3.31 -3.56 -9.83
N GLY A 192 -2.62 -2.52 -9.41
CA GLY A 192 -3.22 -1.21 -9.17
C GLY A 192 -3.61 -0.48 -10.45
N SER A 193 -4.34 0.62 -10.27
CA SER A 193 -4.77 1.46 -11.37
C SER A 193 -3.60 2.17 -12.04
N ARG A 194 -3.78 2.52 -13.30
CA ARG A 194 -2.86 3.36 -14.07
C ARG A 194 -3.22 4.83 -13.99
N THR A 195 -4.38 5.14 -13.43
CA THR A 195 -4.95 6.48 -13.36
C THR A 195 -5.34 6.82 -11.93
N GLY A 196 -5.44 8.11 -11.63
CA GLY A 196 -5.91 8.58 -10.32
C GLY A 196 -7.40 8.33 -10.11
N HIS A 197 -8.21 8.57 -11.17
CA HIS A 197 -9.66 8.65 -11.06
C HIS A 197 -10.39 7.96 -12.22
N GLY A 198 -9.71 7.19 -13.09
CA GLY A 198 -10.27 6.50 -14.24
C GLY A 198 -10.21 7.28 -15.57
N GLU A 199 -9.80 8.56 -15.54
CA GLU A 199 -9.61 9.39 -16.72
C GLU A 199 -8.39 8.97 -17.54
N ILE A 200 -8.27 9.47 -18.79
CA ILE A 200 -7.05 9.28 -19.56
C ILE A 200 -5.92 10.14 -18.98
N GLN A 201 -4.82 9.51 -18.63
CA GLN A 201 -3.59 10.16 -18.19
C GLN A 201 -2.48 9.92 -19.21
N ASP A 202 -2.50 10.70 -20.28
CA ASP A 202 -1.60 10.54 -21.43
C ASP A 202 -0.24 11.24 -21.26
N ASP A 203 -0.01 11.87 -20.11
CA ASP A 203 1.18 12.67 -19.80
C ASP A 203 1.51 13.66 -20.95
N LYS A 204 0.52 14.48 -21.33
CA LYS A 204 0.60 15.45 -22.42
C LYS A 204 0.92 14.83 -23.80
N GLY A 205 0.39 13.65 -24.06
CA GLY A 205 0.59 12.91 -25.29
C GLY A 205 1.87 12.07 -25.35
N VAL A 206 2.68 12.07 -24.29
CA VAL A 206 3.89 11.22 -24.24
C VAL A 206 3.51 9.73 -24.17
N TYR A 207 2.43 9.42 -23.44
CA TYR A 207 1.89 8.07 -23.29
C TYR A 207 0.43 8.06 -23.69
N PRO A 208 0.11 8.12 -24.99
CA PRO A 208 -1.27 8.21 -25.45
C PRO A 208 -2.11 7.02 -25.00
N ASN A 209 -3.36 7.30 -24.64
CA ASN A 209 -4.34 6.31 -24.17
C ASN A 209 -3.93 5.58 -22.87
N ALA A 210 -3.17 6.23 -21.99
CA ALA A 210 -2.84 5.69 -20.69
C ALA A 210 -4.10 5.64 -19.80
N ARG A 211 -4.88 4.59 -19.95
CA ARG A 211 -6.10 4.25 -19.19
C ARG A 211 -5.96 2.83 -18.60
N ASP A 212 -6.77 2.52 -17.62
CA ASP A 212 -6.88 1.17 -17.07
C ASP A 212 -7.33 0.17 -18.15
N ASN A 213 -6.85 -1.06 -18.03
CA ASN A 213 -7.04 -2.13 -18.99
C ASN A 213 -7.37 -3.46 -18.31
N ALA A 214 -7.42 -4.57 -19.06
CA ALA A 214 -7.77 -5.88 -18.51
C ALA A 214 -6.79 -6.38 -17.42
N LEU A 215 -5.57 -5.87 -17.41
CA LEU A 215 -4.50 -6.28 -16.48
C LEU A 215 -4.38 -5.38 -15.24
N THR A 216 -5.23 -4.36 -15.07
CA THR A 216 -5.11 -3.38 -13.98
C THR A 216 -6.41 -3.26 -13.17
N THR A 217 -6.37 -2.65 -11.99
CA THR A 217 -7.51 -2.47 -11.07
C THR A 217 -8.14 -3.77 -10.57
N LYS A 218 -7.31 -4.78 -10.33
CA LYS A 218 -7.76 -6.14 -10.01
C LYS A 218 -6.89 -6.82 -8.97
N ILE A 219 -7.50 -7.78 -8.28
CA ILE A 219 -6.75 -8.81 -7.56
C ILE A 219 -6.82 -10.09 -8.40
N PHE A 220 -5.65 -10.59 -8.76
CA PHE A 220 -5.47 -11.85 -9.46
C PHE A 220 -5.30 -12.98 -8.45
N ARG A 221 -5.69 -14.22 -8.84
CA ARG A 221 -5.46 -15.45 -8.09
C ARG A 221 -4.67 -16.41 -8.96
N ILE A 222 -3.41 -16.65 -8.62
CA ILE A 222 -2.46 -17.44 -9.39
C ILE A 222 -2.08 -18.69 -8.59
N PRO A 223 -2.11 -19.90 -9.19
CA PRO A 223 -1.62 -21.10 -8.49
C PRO A 223 -0.14 -20.94 -8.06
N VAL A 224 0.19 -21.40 -6.85
CA VAL A 224 1.54 -21.25 -6.27
C VAL A 224 2.61 -22.05 -7.02
N ASP A 225 2.20 -23.07 -7.76
CA ASP A 225 3.05 -23.91 -8.59
C ASP A 225 3.06 -23.51 -10.07
N ALA A 226 2.35 -22.45 -10.43
CA ALA A 226 2.36 -21.94 -11.80
C ALA A 226 3.75 -21.55 -12.27
N GLN A 227 4.03 -21.79 -13.55
CA GLN A 227 5.30 -21.46 -14.19
C GLN A 227 5.07 -20.99 -15.63
N ASN A 228 5.81 -19.94 -16.00
CA ASN A 228 5.84 -19.40 -17.36
C ASN A 228 4.45 -19.09 -17.95
N LEU A 229 3.54 -18.56 -17.13
CA LEU A 229 2.25 -18.10 -17.63
C LEU A 229 2.43 -16.78 -18.39
N ASP A 230 1.73 -16.64 -19.50
CA ASP A 230 1.55 -15.39 -20.23
C ASP A 230 0.13 -14.89 -19.98
N LEU A 231 -0.04 -13.80 -19.20
CA LEU A 231 -1.32 -13.21 -18.90
C LEU A 231 -1.69 -12.19 -20.01
N PRO A 232 -2.71 -12.47 -20.83
CA PRO A 232 -3.08 -11.59 -21.94
C PRO A 232 -3.80 -10.32 -21.43
N ASN A 233 -3.68 -9.22 -22.15
CA ASN A 233 -4.49 -8.03 -21.92
C ASN A 233 -5.90 -8.18 -22.53
N ASP A 234 -6.59 -9.24 -22.13
CA ASP A 234 -7.91 -9.64 -22.60
C ASP A 234 -8.74 -10.14 -21.41
N ILE A 235 -9.77 -9.37 -21.05
CA ILE A 235 -10.60 -9.64 -19.87
C ILE A 235 -11.34 -10.99 -19.97
N ASN A 236 -11.77 -11.38 -21.16
CA ASN A 236 -12.52 -12.63 -21.36
C ASN A 236 -11.62 -13.85 -21.17
N LYS A 237 -10.40 -13.79 -21.71
CA LYS A 237 -9.41 -14.85 -21.52
C LYS A 237 -8.99 -14.98 -20.07
N LEU A 238 -8.76 -13.86 -19.38
CA LEU A 238 -8.40 -13.86 -17.96
C LEU A 238 -9.53 -14.43 -17.07
N LYS A 239 -10.79 -14.08 -17.37
CA LYS A 239 -11.96 -14.62 -16.65
C LYS A 239 -12.15 -16.11 -16.96
N SER A 240 -12.04 -16.54 -18.22
CA SER A 240 -12.15 -17.95 -18.62
C SER A 240 -11.08 -18.83 -17.98
N ALA A 241 -9.89 -18.28 -17.74
CA ALA A 241 -8.80 -18.95 -17.04
C ALA A 241 -8.89 -18.84 -15.50
N GLU A 242 -9.94 -18.20 -14.97
CA GLU A 242 -10.18 -17.98 -13.54
C GLU A 242 -9.03 -17.24 -12.80
N TYR A 243 -8.23 -16.43 -13.53
CA TYR A 243 -7.15 -15.67 -12.92
C TYR A 243 -7.64 -14.42 -12.18
N ILE A 244 -8.80 -13.87 -12.53
CA ILE A 244 -9.37 -12.70 -11.87
C ILE A 244 -10.15 -13.15 -10.63
N TYR A 245 -9.73 -12.67 -9.46
CA TYR A 245 -10.43 -12.92 -8.20
C TYR A 245 -11.44 -11.81 -7.88
N ALA A 246 -11.00 -10.55 -7.98
CA ALA A 246 -11.82 -9.37 -7.72
C ALA A 246 -11.46 -8.22 -8.67
N GLU A 247 -12.42 -7.33 -8.92
CA GLU A 247 -12.29 -6.20 -9.84
C GLU A 247 -12.62 -4.86 -9.18
N GLY A 248 -12.26 -3.75 -9.81
CA GLY A 248 -12.63 -2.41 -9.34
C GLY A 248 -11.87 -1.95 -8.10
N ILE A 249 -10.63 -2.37 -7.94
CA ILE A 249 -9.75 -2.03 -6.83
C ILE A 249 -8.67 -1.08 -7.34
N ARG A 250 -8.64 0.16 -6.80
CA ARG A 250 -7.71 1.18 -7.26
C ARG A 250 -6.25 0.85 -6.97
N ASN A 251 -5.92 0.64 -5.71
CA ASN A 251 -4.56 0.29 -5.28
C ASN A 251 -4.60 -0.38 -3.91
N ALA A 252 -4.72 -1.69 -3.89
CA ALA A 252 -4.56 -2.48 -2.68
C ALA A 252 -3.06 -2.62 -2.38
N TYR A 253 -2.50 -1.66 -1.64
CA TYR A 253 -1.07 -1.70 -1.34
C TYR A 253 -0.69 -2.89 -0.47
N ASP A 254 -1.61 -3.35 0.39
CA ASP A 254 -1.44 -4.57 1.15
C ASP A 254 -2.73 -5.37 1.29
N MET A 255 -2.57 -6.68 1.53
CA MET A 255 -3.63 -7.65 1.73
C MET A 255 -3.22 -8.63 2.82
N ALA A 256 -4.18 -9.05 3.64
CA ALA A 256 -3.95 -10.07 4.65
C ALA A 256 -5.20 -10.91 4.89
N PHE A 257 -5.01 -12.19 5.21
CA PHE A 257 -6.08 -13.04 5.73
C PHE A 257 -6.27 -12.84 7.22
N ASP A 258 -7.54 -12.75 7.67
CA ASP A 258 -7.89 -12.81 9.08
C ASP A 258 -7.83 -14.25 9.64
N PRO A 259 -7.97 -14.46 10.97
CA PRO A 259 -8.01 -15.81 11.55
C PRO A 259 -9.16 -16.70 11.05
N SER A 260 -10.17 -16.12 10.43
CA SER A 260 -11.31 -16.84 9.83
C SER A 260 -11.10 -17.15 8.33
N ASN A 261 -9.90 -16.85 7.80
CA ASN A 261 -9.54 -17.00 6.39
C ASN A 261 -10.30 -16.06 5.44
N ASN A 262 -10.76 -14.91 5.91
CA ASN A 262 -11.28 -13.85 5.06
C ASN A 262 -10.12 -12.99 4.56
N LEU A 263 -10.08 -12.71 3.26
CA LEU A 263 -9.08 -11.81 2.67
C LEU A 263 -9.54 -10.36 2.82
N PHE A 264 -8.73 -9.54 3.45
CA PHE A 264 -8.91 -8.10 3.50
C PHE A 264 -7.82 -7.39 2.69
N ALA A 265 -8.16 -6.23 2.14
CA ALA A 265 -7.24 -5.38 1.40
C ALA A 265 -7.41 -3.93 1.86
N VAL A 266 -6.32 -3.22 2.09
CA VAL A 266 -6.32 -1.77 2.36
C VAL A 266 -5.97 -1.04 1.07
N VAL A 267 -6.80 -0.07 0.69
CA VAL A 267 -6.81 0.52 -0.64
C VAL A 267 -6.68 2.02 -0.55
N ASN A 268 -5.66 2.53 -1.23
CA ASN A 268 -5.47 3.97 -1.33
C ASN A 268 -6.48 4.58 -2.31
N SER A 269 -7.16 5.62 -1.86
CA SER A 269 -8.07 6.42 -2.66
C SER A 269 -7.33 7.51 -3.45
N SER A 270 -8.07 8.38 -4.12
CA SER A 270 -7.53 9.45 -4.95
C SER A 270 -7.23 10.72 -4.12
N ASP A 271 -6.76 11.78 -4.78
CA ASP A 271 -6.63 13.11 -4.18
C ASP A 271 -7.90 13.99 -4.31
N TYR A 272 -9.02 13.39 -4.67
CA TYR A 272 -10.37 13.86 -4.37
C TYR A 272 -10.68 13.44 -2.93
N ASP A 273 -11.37 14.25 -2.12
CA ASP A 273 -11.60 13.99 -0.69
C ASP A 273 -12.49 12.73 -0.44
N HIS A 274 -12.19 11.64 -1.15
CA HIS A 274 -12.76 10.33 -0.92
C HIS A 274 -12.04 9.63 0.23
N SER A 275 -12.78 8.95 1.10
CA SER A 275 -12.22 8.09 2.14
C SER A 275 -11.30 7.02 1.54
N GLU A 276 -10.33 6.59 2.32
CA GLU A 276 -9.54 5.40 1.99
C GLU A 276 -10.34 4.16 2.36
N ASP A 277 -10.21 3.09 1.57
CA ASP A 277 -11.01 1.89 1.74
C ASP A 277 -10.25 0.74 2.41
N MET A 278 -10.96 -0.06 3.20
CA MET A 278 -10.63 -1.44 3.49
C MET A 278 -11.76 -2.31 2.95
N PHE A 279 -11.41 -3.31 2.14
CA PHE A 279 -12.39 -4.22 1.56
C PHE A 279 -12.26 -5.62 2.13
N TRP A 280 -13.38 -6.24 2.47
CA TRP A 280 -13.47 -7.69 2.55
C TRP A 280 -13.54 -8.26 1.14
N VAL A 281 -12.41 -8.78 0.67
CA VAL A 281 -12.23 -9.20 -0.73
C VAL A 281 -12.81 -10.59 -0.96
N ARG A 282 -13.81 -10.69 -1.82
CA ARG A 282 -14.51 -11.92 -2.17
C ARG A 282 -14.46 -12.20 -3.66
N GLN A 283 -14.39 -13.46 -4.03
CA GLN A 283 -14.34 -13.87 -5.44
C GLN A 283 -15.55 -13.36 -6.24
N GLY A 284 -15.27 -12.83 -7.45
CA GLY A 284 -16.29 -12.37 -8.39
C GLY A 284 -16.95 -11.04 -8.00
N ARG A 285 -16.43 -10.32 -6.99
CA ARG A 285 -16.96 -9.03 -6.57
C ARG A 285 -16.24 -7.88 -7.27
N HIS A 286 -16.96 -6.77 -7.40
CA HIS A 286 -16.43 -5.50 -7.92
C HIS A 286 -16.51 -4.41 -6.84
N TYR A 287 -15.41 -3.68 -6.61
CA TYR A 287 -15.25 -2.75 -5.48
C TYR A 287 -15.35 -1.28 -5.85
N GLY A 288 -15.82 -0.97 -7.06
CA GLY A 288 -16.30 0.35 -7.44
C GLY A 288 -15.40 1.13 -8.38
N PHE A 289 -14.08 1.09 -8.23
CA PHE A 289 -13.20 1.90 -9.08
C PHE A 289 -13.38 1.56 -10.58
N PRO A 290 -13.49 2.56 -11.49
CA PRO A 290 -13.29 3.99 -11.26
C PRO A 290 -14.57 4.78 -10.91
N TRP A 291 -15.72 4.15 -10.80
CA TRP A 291 -17.03 4.84 -10.63
C TRP A 291 -17.35 5.20 -9.18
N ILE A 292 -16.91 4.38 -8.23
CA ILE A 292 -17.07 4.59 -6.79
C ILE A 292 -15.70 4.53 -6.13
N MET A 293 -15.41 5.49 -5.26
CA MET A 293 -14.20 5.52 -4.43
C MET A 293 -14.58 6.04 -3.05
N GLY A 294 -14.09 5.39 -1.99
CA GLY A 294 -14.39 5.78 -0.60
C GLY A 294 -15.89 5.92 -0.32
N GLY A 295 -16.73 5.08 -0.95
CA GLY A 295 -18.18 5.10 -0.81
C GLY A 295 -18.90 6.25 -1.54
N ILE A 296 -18.19 7.10 -2.29
CA ILE A 296 -18.74 8.24 -3.03
C ILE A 296 -18.58 8.01 -4.55
N GLU A 297 -19.56 8.48 -5.31
CA GLU A 297 -19.49 8.47 -6.77
C GLU A 297 -18.37 9.38 -7.28
N ASN A 298 -17.61 8.88 -8.25
CA ASN A 298 -16.64 9.69 -8.97
C ASN A 298 -17.37 10.62 -9.96
N PRO A 299 -17.31 11.95 -9.78
CA PRO A 299 -18.06 12.87 -10.62
C PRO A 299 -17.56 12.91 -12.08
N GLN A 300 -16.34 12.43 -12.35
CA GLN A 300 -15.79 12.40 -13.72
C GLN A 300 -16.53 11.42 -14.66
N GLN A 301 -17.36 10.54 -14.11
CA GLN A 301 -18.25 9.68 -14.91
C GLN A 301 -19.39 10.44 -15.60
N TYR A 302 -19.67 11.68 -15.19
CA TYR A 302 -20.76 12.48 -15.70
C TYR A 302 -20.28 13.47 -16.77
N PRO A 303 -20.92 13.54 -17.94
CA PRO A 303 -20.48 14.42 -19.03
C PRO A 303 -20.44 15.91 -18.70
N GLU A 304 -21.28 16.35 -17.76
CA GLU A 304 -21.38 17.75 -17.29
C GLU A 304 -20.33 18.11 -16.25
N PHE A 305 -19.49 17.18 -15.81
CA PHE A 305 -18.50 17.46 -14.78
C PHE A 305 -17.49 18.51 -15.21
N MET A 306 -17.43 19.59 -14.42
CA MET A 306 -16.49 20.69 -14.59
C MET A 306 -15.80 20.93 -13.23
N PRO A 307 -14.52 20.55 -13.08
CA PRO A 307 -13.83 20.68 -11.79
C PRO A 307 -13.70 22.15 -11.37
N ASP A 308 -14.32 22.51 -10.26
CA ASP A 308 -14.24 23.84 -9.67
C ASP A 308 -14.14 23.73 -8.14
N PRO A 309 -12.94 23.84 -7.53
CA PRO A 309 -12.77 23.74 -6.09
C PRO A 309 -13.55 24.79 -5.26
N LYS A 310 -14.09 25.83 -5.91
CA LYS A 310 -14.96 26.81 -5.24
C LYS A 310 -16.40 26.31 -5.08
N LYS A 311 -16.80 25.35 -5.90
CA LYS A 311 -18.16 24.79 -5.91
C LYS A 311 -18.21 23.36 -5.41
N ASP A 312 -17.15 22.59 -5.65
CA ASP A 312 -17.07 21.20 -5.24
C ASP A 312 -16.18 21.07 -4.00
N PRO A 313 -16.77 20.80 -2.84
CA PRO A 313 -16.04 20.70 -1.58
C PRO A 313 -15.09 19.50 -1.52
N PHE A 314 -15.25 18.49 -2.38
CA PHE A 314 -14.36 17.34 -2.46
C PHE A 314 -13.07 17.62 -3.21
N LEU A 315 -12.98 18.73 -3.95
CA LEU A 315 -11.79 19.13 -4.70
C LEU A 315 -10.86 20.00 -3.86
N ASN A 316 -9.65 19.55 -3.64
CA ASN A 316 -8.60 20.38 -3.07
C ASN A 316 -7.84 21.10 -4.18
N ALA A 317 -7.90 22.46 -4.19
CA ALA A 317 -7.24 23.30 -5.19
C ALA A 317 -5.73 23.09 -5.29
N THR A 318 -5.09 22.56 -4.27
CA THR A 318 -3.64 22.31 -4.21
C THR A 318 -3.28 20.84 -4.42
N SER A 319 -4.26 19.98 -4.66
CA SER A 319 -4.01 18.56 -4.93
C SER A 319 -3.24 18.38 -6.26
N HIS A 320 -2.51 17.29 -6.38
CA HIS A 320 -1.76 16.99 -7.58
C HIS A 320 -2.66 16.86 -8.81
N GLY A 321 -3.81 16.20 -8.66
CA GLY A 321 -4.79 16.04 -9.75
C GLY A 321 -5.33 17.38 -10.28
N MET A 322 -5.55 18.37 -9.39
CA MET A 322 -5.94 19.71 -9.79
C MET A 322 -4.80 20.47 -10.48
N LEU A 323 -3.60 20.44 -9.92
CA LEU A 323 -2.42 21.13 -10.45
C LEU A 323 -2.01 20.58 -11.83
N MET A 324 -2.10 19.28 -12.01
CA MET A 324 -1.77 18.58 -13.26
C MET A 324 -2.94 18.49 -14.25
N LYS A 325 -4.12 19.01 -13.86
CA LYS A 325 -5.35 19.00 -14.67
C LYS A 325 -5.84 17.60 -15.03
N TYR A 326 -5.67 16.65 -14.11
CA TYR A 326 -6.23 15.30 -14.24
C TYR A 326 -7.72 15.25 -13.91
N PHE A 327 -8.20 16.13 -13.01
CA PHE A 327 -9.64 16.35 -12.85
C PHE A 327 -10.17 17.11 -14.06
N ARG A 328 -10.93 16.46 -14.88
CA ARG A 328 -11.49 17.03 -16.12
C ARG A 328 -12.68 16.22 -16.60
N ASN A 329 -13.50 16.82 -17.46
CA ASN A 329 -14.42 16.04 -18.27
C ASN A 329 -13.61 15.13 -19.20
N ASP A 330 -13.99 13.86 -19.25
CA ASP A 330 -13.44 12.86 -20.15
C ASP A 330 -14.59 12.22 -20.92
N PRO A 331 -14.83 12.60 -22.19
CA PRO A 331 -15.93 12.06 -22.99
C PRO A 331 -15.91 10.54 -23.16
N ASP A 332 -14.73 9.95 -23.03
CA ASP A 332 -14.50 8.50 -23.16
C ASP A 332 -14.41 7.81 -21.80
N PHE A 333 -14.87 8.47 -20.72
CA PHE A 333 -14.90 7.85 -19.40
C PHE A 333 -15.71 6.54 -19.45
N PRO A 334 -15.21 5.44 -18.87
CA PRO A 334 -15.87 4.14 -18.99
C PRO A 334 -17.27 4.18 -18.37
N LYS A 335 -18.25 3.65 -19.12
CA LYS A 335 -19.62 3.50 -18.62
C LYS A 335 -19.70 2.32 -17.66
N ILE A 336 -20.55 2.44 -16.64
CA ILE A 336 -20.86 1.31 -15.75
C ILE A 336 -21.52 0.21 -16.58
N PRO A 337 -20.97 -1.02 -16.57
CA PRO A 337 -21.61 -2.15 -17.24
C PRO A 337 -23.00 -2.42 -16.66
N GLU A 338 -23.96 -2.76 -17.55
CA GLU A 338 -25.32 -3.05 -17.12
C GLU A 338 -25.38 -4.19 -16.08
N GLY A 339 -26.11 -3.97 -15.00
CA GLY A 339 -26.27 -4.97 -13.93
C GLY A 339 -25.07 -5.12 -12.99
N LEU A 340 -23.98 -4.38 -13.18
CA LEU A 340 -22.83 -4.42 -12.30
C LEU A 340 -23.22 -3.87 -10.91
N LYS A 341 -22.89 -4.66 -9.87
CA LYS A 341 -23.10 -4.28 -8.46
C LYS A 341 -21.75 -4.07 -7.78
N PHE A 342 -21.67 -3.06 -6.95
CA PHE A 342 -20.47 -2.74 -6.19
C PHE A 342 -20.58 -3.27 -4.75
N SER A 343 -19.49 -3.80 -4.23
CA SER A 343 -19.35 -4.17 -2.83
C SER A 343 -18.79 -2.96 -2.05
N PRO A 344 -19.42 -2.57 -0.93
CA PRO A 344 -18.95 -1.42 -0.14
C PRO A 344 -17.68 -1.74 0.64
N GLY A 345 -16.96 -0.71 1.05
CA GLY A 345 -15.88 -0.80 2.03
C GLY A 345 -16.39 -1.18 3.43
N VAL A 346 -15.46 -1.60 4.27
CA VAL A 346 -15.70 -1.78 5.70
C VAL A 346 -15.91 -0.40 6.33
N GLN A 347 -17.00 -0.22 7.08
CA GLN A 347 -17.28 1.06 7.73
C GLN A 347 -16.53 1.16 9.06
N ASN A 348 -15.86 2.30 9.29
CA ASN A 348 -15.17 2.58 10.53
C ASN A 348 -16.05 3.42 11.46
N LEU A 349 -16.37 2.86 12.63
CA LEU A 349 -17.21 3.48 13.65
C LEU A 349 -16.39 4.09 14.79
N GLY A 350 -15.13 4.43 14.54
CA GLY A 350 -14.26 5.16 15.46
C GLY A 350 -13.60 4.32 16.54
N PRO A 351 -12.93 4.96 17.52
CA PRO A 351 -12.87 6.41 17.72
C PRO A 351 -11.86 7.17 16.84
N ASP A 352 -10.95 6.49 16.13
CA ASP A 352 -9.90 7.14 15.35
C ASP A 352 -10.02 6.86 13.86
N ALA A 353 -9.41 7.71 13.03
CA ALA A 353 -9.25 7.51 11.59
C ALA A 353 -10.57 7.41 10.79
N ASN A 354 -11.65 8.00 11.27
CA ASN A 354 -13.01 7.84 10.75
C ASN A 354 -13.68 9.15 10.33
N GLU A 355 -12.89 10.24 10.19
CA GLU A 355 -13.38 11.47 9.56
C GLU A 355 -13.61 11.24 8.07
N TYR A 356 -14.75 11.65 7.57
CA TYR A 356 -15.09 11.53 6.16
C TYR A 356 -15.88 12.74 5.67
N ARG A 357 -15.84 12.97 4.36
CA ARG A 357 -16.69 13.97 3.73
C ARG A 357 -18.00 13.31 3.31
N GLY A 358 -19.10 13.73 3.94
CA GLY A 358 -20.42 13.23 3.59
C GLY A 358 -20.91 13.79 2.24
N HIS A 359 -21.97 13.23 1.68
CA HIS A 359 -22.55 13.65 0.39
C HIS A 359 -22.87 15.15 0.28
N SER A 360 -23.15 15.82 1.40
CA SER A 360 -23.35 17.28 1.45
C SER A 360 -22.05 18.10 1.40
N GLY A 361 -20.89 17.44 1.35
CA GLY A 361 -19.58 18.07 1.41
C GLY A 361 -19.09 18.45 2.81
N LYS A 362 -19.89 18.18 3.86
CA LYS A 362 -19.48 18.43 5.25
C LYS A 362 -18.54 17.34 5.73
N ILE A 363 -17.55 17.73 6.55
CA ILE A 363 -16.77 16.77 7.32
C ILE A 363 -17.64 16.22 8.45
N LEU A 364 -17.69 14.92 8.52
CA LEU A 364 -18.40 14.10 9.50
C LEU A 364 -17.42 13.14 10.14
N ASP A 365 -17.81 12.57 11.25
CA ASP A 365 -17.04 11.67 12.07
C ASP A 365 -17.89 10.43 12.37
N GLY A 366 -17.36 9.24 12.14
CA GLY A 366 -18.12 7.98 12.16
C GLY A 366 -18.64 7.63 13.55
N ASP A 367 -17.89 7.89 14.61
CA ASP A 367 -18.33 7.59 15.98
C ASP A 367 -19.38 8.58 16.47
N ASN A 368 -19.31 9.84 16.04
CA ASN A 368 -20.29 10.87 16.36
C ASN A 368 -21.63 10.67 15.64
N THR A 369 -21.60 10.11 14.43
CA THR A 369 -22.79 9.87 13.60
C THR A 369 -23.35 8.46 13.74
N GLY A 370 -22.58 7.51 14.26
CA GLY A 370 -22.93 6.09 14.33
C GLY A 370 -22.93 5.37 12.97
N VAL A 371 -22.48 6.07 11.92
CA VAL A 371 -22.29 5.54 10.55
C VAL A 371 -21.05 6.13 9.94
N SER A 372 -20.44 5.40 9.02
CA SER A 372 -19.33 5.88 8.18
C SER A 372 -19.60 5.54 6.73
N ILE A 373 -18.95 6.25 5.82
CA ILE A 373 -19.12 6.00 4.39
C ILE A 373 -18.14 4.95 3.88
N SER A 374 -16.97 4.86 4.50
CA SER A 374 -15.92 3.87 4.23
C SER A 374 -15.01 3.74 5.45
N THR A 375 -13.72 3.39 5.27
CA THR A 375 -12.90 2.90 6.39
C THR A 375 -12.04 3.98 7.01
N PHE A 376 -11.18 4.67 6.24
CA PHE A 376 -10.21 5.59 6.83
C PHE A 376 -10.39 7.00 6.27
N THR A 377 -9.97 7.98 7.06
CA THR A 377 -9.93 9.38 6.65
C THR A 377 -9.19 9.52 5.31
N ALA A 378 -9.73 10.37 4.42
CA ALA A 378 -9.17 10.65 3.12
C ALA A 378 -7.68 11.05 3.19
N HIS A 379 -6.90 10.67 2.19
CA HIS A 379 -5.46 10.99 2.05
C HIS A 379 -4.56 10.43 3.15
N SER A 380 -5.02 9.47 3.93
CA SER A 380 -4.22 8.89 5.03
C SER A 380 -3.27 7.78 4.59
N SER A 381 -3.44 7.25 3.35
CA SER A 381 -2.60 6.23 2.73
C SER A 381 -2.40 5.00 3.62
N PRO A 382 -3.43 4.15 3.80
CA PRO A 382 -3.26 2.87 4.49
C PRO A 382 -2.36 1.95 3.66
N LEU A 383 -1.33 1.38 4.30
CA LEU A 383 -0.31 0.56 3.62
C LEU A 383 -0.22 -0.85 4.22
N GLY A 384 0.61 -1.07 5.25
CA GLY A 384 0.78 -2.40 5.83
C GLY A 384 -0.45 -2.87 6.61
N LEU A 385 -0.89 -4.11 6.39
CA LEU A 385 -2.02 -4.75 7.07
C LEU A 385 -1.60 -6.11 7.61
N VAL A 386 -1.87 -6.39 8.87
CA VAL A 386 -1.55 -7.67 9.50
C VAL A 386 -2.58 -8.05 10.54
N PHE A 387 -2.85 -9.35 10.71
CA PHE A 387 -3.76 -9.88 11.75
C PHE A 387 -3.04 -10.79 12.74
N ASP A 388 -3.54 -10.87 13.99
CA ASP A 388 -3.09 -11.87 14.99
C ASP A 388 -3.63 -13.26 14.63
N ASN A 389 -3.18 -13.83 13.51
CA ASN A 389 -3.62 -15.14 13.02
C ASN A 389 -3.29 -16.31 13.95
N LYS A 390 -2.36 -16.11 14.89
CA LYS A 390 -1.99 -17.12 15.89
C LYS A 390 -2.72 -16.95 17.21
N MET A 391 -3.54 -15.92 17.35
CA MET A 391 -4.31 -15.59 18.55
C MET A 391 -3.48 -15.57 19.81
N VAL A 392 -2.29 -14.97 19.73
CA VAL A 392 -1.30 -14.93 20.83
C VAL A 392 -1.44 -13.68 21.72
N LEU A 393 -2.12 -12.66 21.23
CA LEU A 393 -2.32 -11.41 21.94
C LEU A 393 -3.31 -11.53 23.11
N SER A 394 -3.36 -10.52 23.97
CA SER A 394 -4.36 -10.39 25.03
C SER A 394 -5.77 -10.37 24.45
N GLU A 395 -6.79 -10.61 25.29
CA GLU A 395 -8.19 -10.72 24.83
C GLU A 395 -8.68 -9.45 24.09
N GLU A 396 -8.10 -8.29 24.38
CA GLU A 396 -8.41 -7.01 23.73
C GLU A 396 -7.96 -6.96 22.26
N PHE A 397 -6.87 -7.67 21.91
CA PHE A 397 -6.25 -7.63 20.59
C PHE A 397 -6.31 -8.97 19.84
N LYS A 398 -6.93 -9.96 20.46
CA LYS A 398 -6.86 -11.34 20.03
C LYS A 398 -7.60 -11.60 18.73
N GLY A 399 -6.83 -11.91 17.70
CA GLY A 399 -7.35 -12.17 16.37
C GLY A 399 -7.63 -10.92 15.55
N ASP A 400 -7.43 -9.75 16.14
CA ASP A 400 -7.67 -8.46 15.50
C ASP A 400 -6.60 -8.08 14.48
N GLY A 401 -6.92 -7.06 13.68
CA GLY A 401 -6.04 -6.50 12.68
C GLY A 401 -5.27 -5.27 13.17
N PHE A 402 -4.21 -4.97 12.44
CA PHE A 402 -3.40 -3.76 12.61
C PHE A 402 -3.08 -3.18 11.24
N VAL A 403 -3.19 -1.86 11.10
CA VAL A 403 -2.89 -1.16 9.85
C VAL A 403 -1.99 0.04 10.07
N LEU A 404 -1.08 0.25 9.13
CA LEU A 404 -0.21 1.43 9.09
C LEU A 404 -0.81 2.48 8.17
N ARG A 405 -0.72 3.77 8.57
CA ARG A 405 -1.01 4.88 7.67
C ARG A 405 0.24 5.74 7.47
N ASN A 406 0.49 6.13 6.23
CA ASN A 406 1.76 6.77 5.86
C ASN A 406 1.72 8.31 5.87
N THR A 407 0.60 8.93 5.60
CA THR A 407 0.50 10.38 5.41
C THR A 407 0.64 11.17 6.71
N VAL A 408 1.23 12.36 6.63
CA VAL A 408 1.55 13.24 7.79
C VAL A 408 0.35 13.88 8.49
N GLY A 409 -0.87 13.53 8.15
CA GLY A 409 -2.07 14.09 8.78
C GLY A 409 -2.20 15.61 8.59
N THR A 410 -2.54 16.32 9.64
CA THR A 410 -2.82 17.77 9.62
C THR A 410 -1.67 18.66 9.14
N LYS A 411 -0.45 18.13 9.07
CA LYS A 411 0.71 18.83 8.51
C LYS A 411 0.73 18.83 6.98
N SER A 412 -0.04 17.95 6.34
CA SER A 412 -0.21 17.92 4.89
C SER A 412 -1.29 18.89 4.44
N SER A 413 -1.06 19.63 3.36
CA SER A 413 -2.12 20.47 2.76
C SER A 413 -3.26 19.64 2.18
N LEU A 414 -2.99 18.36 1.79
CA LEU A 414 -4.00 17.44 1.28
C LEU A 414 -4.97 16.98 2.37
N MET A 415 -4.50 16.78 3.60
CA MET A 415 -5.35 16.35 4.71
C MET A 415 -6.35 17.41 5.17
N LYS A 416 -6.15 18.68 4.83
CA LYS A 416 -7.10 19.71 5.17
C LYS A 416 -8.37 19.58 4.31
N PRO A 417 -9.57 19.68 4.89
CA PRO A 417 -9.85 20.22 6.24
C PRO A 417 -9.93 19.14 7.35
N PHE A 418 -9.58 17.90 7.10
CA PHE A 418 -9.58 16.84 8.11
C PHE A 418 -8.61 17.16 9.25
N THR A 419 -8.96 16.72 10.46
CA THR A 419 -8.15 16.93 11.67
C THR A 419 -7.41 15.67 12.10
N ASP A 420 -7.74 14.53 11.49
CA ASP A 420 -7.09 13.25 11.74
C ASP A 420 -5.57 13.33 11.53
N GLN A 421 -4.84 12.53 12.29
CA GLN A 421 -3.39 12.42 12.16
C GLN A 421 -3.05 11.18 11.35
N GLY A 422 -1.97 11.09 10.74
CA GLY A 422 -1.47 9.90 10.07
C GLY A 422 -0.11 9.51 10.64
N ARG A 423 0.65 8.71 9.91
CA ARG A 423 1.94 8.15 10.33
C ARG A 423 1.84 7.38 11.62
N ASP A 424 0.85 6.53 11.67
CA ASP A 424 0.45 5.81 12.86
C ASP A 424 0.23 4.32 12.61
N LEU A 425 0.08 3.60 13.70
CA LEU A 425 -0.40 2.23 13.76
C LEU A 425 -1.77 2.24 14.43
N LEU A 426 -2.77 1.77 13.70
CA LEU A 426 -4.13 1.57 14.20
C LEU A 426 -4.35 0.10 14.56
N HIS A 427 -5.01 -0.14 15.69
CA HIS A 427 -5.66 -1.40 16.02
C HIS A 427 -7.05 -1.44 15.36
N LEU A 428 -7.43 -2.57 14.80
CA LEU A 428 -8.69 -2.81 14.09
C LEU A 428 -9.51 -3.86 14.85
N ASP A 429 -10.48 -3.41 15.67
CA ASP A 429 -11.49 -4.29 16.30
C ASP A 429 -12.61 -4.54 15.29
N MET A 430 -12.58 -5.73 14.67
CA MET A 430 -13.43 -6.11 13.55
C MET A 430 -14.69 -6.84 14.04
N SER A 431 -15.86 -6.49 13.51
CA SER A 431 -17.12 -7.18 13.78
C SER A 431 -17.93 -7.44 12.51
N TYR A 432 -18.34 -8.69 12.31
CA TYR A 432 -19.19 -9.07 11.16
C TYR A 432 -20.65 -8.66 11.40
N ASP A 433 -21.21 -7.95 10.44
CA ASP A 433 -22.63 -7.59 10.40
C ASP A 433 -23.38 -8.42 9.36
N LYS A 434 -24.26 -9.28 9.85
CA LYS A 434 -25.09 -10.15 9.01
C LYS A 434 -26.08 -9.35 8.14
N ALA A 435 -26.51 -8.18 8.56
CA ALA A 435 -27.54 -7.42 7.86
C ALA A 435 -26.97 -6.81 6.56
N SER A 436 -25.75 -6.30 6.61
CA SER A 436 -25.05 -5.76 5.44
C SER A 436 -24.22 -6.81 4.69
N ASP A 437 -24.06 -8.02 5.22
CA ASP A 437 -23.11 -9.03 4.74
C ASP A 437 -21.70 -8.45 4.55
N ASN A 438 -21.24 -7.69 5.55
CA ASN A 438 -19.94 -7.03 5.56
C ASN A 438 -19.44 -6.89 7.00
N TYR A 439 -18.30 -6.24 7.18
CA TYR A 439 -17.73 -5.93 8.48
C TYR A 439 -17.91 -4.44 8.82
N PHE A 440 -17.99 -4.19 10.12
CA PHE A 440 -17.66 -2.91 10.74
C PHE A 440 -16.30 -3.03 11.42
N VAL A 441 -15.62 -1.91 11.56
CA VAL A 441 -14.39 -1.82 12.35
C VAL A 441 -14.47 -0.65 13.32
N LYS A 442 -13.89 -0.83 14.50
CA LYS A 442 -13.51 0.26 15.39
C LYS A 442 -12.00 0.40 15.36
N THR A 443 -11.52 1.56 15.00
CA THR A 443 -10.09 1.80 14.94
C THR A 443 -9.63 2.61 16.14
N THR A 444 -8.52 2.18 16.75
CA THR A 444 -7.86 2.90 17.83
C THR A 444 -6.39 3.10 17.49
N ARG A 445 -5.92 4.34 17.56
CA ARG A 445 -4.50 4.65 17.36
C ARG A 445 -3.71 4.20 18.59
N ILE A 446 -2.73 3.33 18.37
CA ILE A 446 -1.92 2.75 19.46
C ILE A 446 -0.46 3.18 19.44
N VAL A 447 0.08 3.57 18.28
CA VAL A 447 1.41 4.18 18.11
C VAL A 447 1.32 5.29 17.08
N ASP A 448 2.01 6.40 17.30
CA ASP A 448 2.10 7.50 16.35
C ASP A 448 3.56 7.91 16.04
N SER A 449 3.70 8.96 15.24
CA SER A 449 4.99 9.61 14.93
C SER A 449 5.99 8.73 14.16
N PHE A 450 5.51 7.78 13.36
CA PHE A 450 6.36 7.13 12.38
C PHE A 450 6.88 8.13 11.34
N ASN A 451 7.94 7.76 10.65
CA ASN A 451 8.49 8.60 9.57
C ASN A 451 7.76 8.35 8.25
N ASN A 452 7.90 7.15 7.71
CA ASN A 452 7.18 6.69 6.50
C ASN A 452 6.95 5.17 6.63
N PRO A 453 6.02 4.71 7.47
CA PRO A 453 5.76 3.29 7.64
C PRO A 453 5.11 2.73 6.37
N THR A 454 5.63 1.60 5.87
CA THR A 454 5.18 1.02 4.60
C THR A 454 4.65 -0.38 4.72
N ASP A 455 5.21 -1.18 5.62
CA ASP A 455 4.84 -2.59 5.74
C ASP A 455 5.09 -3.11 7.15
N ALA A 456 4.37 -4.18 7.54
CA ALA A 456 4.47 -4.80 8.83
C ALA A 456 4.39 -6.32 8.75
N VAL A 457 5.09 -6.99 9.68
CA VAL A 457 4.95 -8.42 9.91
C VAL A 457 4.83 -8.70 11.39
N MET A 458 4.20 -9.81 11.74
CA MET A 458 4.01 -10.21 13.14
C MET A 458 4.81 -11.47 13.49
N LEU A 459 5.60 -11.39 14.56
CA LEU A 459 6.32 -12.54 15.14
C LEU A 459 6.07 -12.62 16.65
N GLY A 460 5.43 -13.69 17.09
CA GLY A 460 4.96 -13.79 18.47
C GLY A 460 3.95 -12.69 18.78
N ASN A 461 4.16 -11.95 19.86
CA ASN A 461 3.34 -10.80 20.23
C ASN A 461 3.95 -9.45 19.80
N SER A 462 4.83 -9.45 18.81
CA SER A 462 5.48 -8.23 18.34
C SER A 462 5.20 -8.00 16.86
N LEU A 463 4.86 -6.76 16.52
CA LEU A 463 4.84 -6.24 15.17
C LEU A 463 6.22 -5.67 14.84
N TYR A 464 6.72 -5.99 13.66
CA TYR A 464 7.92 -5.38 13.10
C TYR A 464 7.48 -4.54 11.92
N ILE A 465 7.82 -3.25 11.95
CA ILE A 465 7.37 -2.24 11.00
C ILE A 465 8.57 -1.69 10.26
N ILE A 466 8.54 -1.76 8.92
CA ILE A 466 9.57 -1.17 8.09
C ILE A 466 9.16 0.23 7.64
N GLU A 467 10.10 1.16 7.72
CA GLU A 467 9.95 2.53 7.24
C GLU A 467 10.80 2.77 6.00
N TYR A 468 10.17 3.37 5.01
CA TYR A 468 10.87 3.86 3.82
C TYR A 468 11.64 5.14 4.12
N ASP A 469 12.88 5.20 3.65
CA ASP A 469 13.64 6.45 3.55
C ASP A 469 14.60 6.37 2.35
N ALA A 470 14.85 7.48 1.70
CA ALA A 470 15.75 7.57 0.55
C ALA A 470 17.23 7.48 0.92
N LYS A 471 17.57 7.59 2.20
CA LYS A 471 18.94 7.52 2.72
C LYS A 471 19.17 6.31 3.59
N VAL A 472 18.36 6.14 4.64
CA VAL A 472 18.46 5.04 5.59
C VAL A 472 17.05 4.76 6.13
N GLY A 473 16.49 3.60 5.81
CA GLY A 473 15.24 3.13 6.40
C GLY A 473 15.46 2.54 7.80
N SER A 474 14.38 2.20 8.47
CA SER A 474 14.39 1.60 9.81
C SER A 474 13.41 0.45 9.91
N ILE A 475 13.71 -0.52 10.77
CA ILE A 475 12.71 -1.45 11.29
C ILE A 475 12.50 -1.11 12.76
N TRP A 476 11.22 -0.96 13.13
CA TRP A 476 10.77 -0.78 14.50
C TRP A 476 10.09 -2.04 15.00
N LYS A 477 10.29 -2.37 16.27
CA LYS A 477 9.58 -3.46 16.94
C LYS A 477 8.60 -2.87 17.95
N ILE A 478 7.34 -3.25 17.79
CA ILE A 478 6.23 -2.87 18.67
C ILE A 478 5.78 -4.12 19.40
N THR A 479 5.97 -4.16 20.71
CA THR A 479 5.55 -5.32 21.52
C THR A 479 4.19 -5.04 22.14
N LEU A 480 3.23 -5.88 21.79
CA LEU A 480 1.83 -5.82 22.23
C LEU A 480 1.60 -6.71 23.46
N PRO A 481 0.57 -6.42 24.28
CA PRO A 481 0.17 -7.29 25.37
C PRO A 481 -0.21 -8.69 24.86
N SER A 482 0.31 -9.72 25.53
CA SER A 482 0.04 -11.12 25.21
C SER A 482 -0.68 -11.83 26.34
N LYS A 483 -1.26 -12.98 26.06
CA LYS A 483 -1.79 -13.85 27.10
C LYS A 483 -0.67 -14.20 28.06
N LEU A 484 -0.86 -13.91 29.35
CA LEU A 484 0.08 -14.36 30.39
C LEU A 484 0.17 -15.89 30.34
N PRO A 485 1.40 -16.47 30.31
CA PRO A 485 1.53 -17.91 30.49
C PRO A 485 0.88 -18.28 31.81
N LYS A 486 -0.04 -19.25 31.81
CA LYS A 486 -0.61 -19.79 33.05
C LYS A 486 0.57 -20.19 33.92
N LEU A 487 0.86 -19.46 35.00
CA LEU A 487 1.80 -19.87 36.03
C LEU A 487 1.42 -21.29 36.42
N ARG A 488 2.28 -22.25 36.10
CA ARG A 488 2.15 -23.60 36.67
C ARG A 488 2.19 -23.40 38.19
N GLN A 489 1.03 -23.52 38.82
CA GLN A 489 1.01 -23.66 40.28
C GLN A 489 1.87 -24.87 40.59
N SER A 490 3.07 -24.60 41.10
CA SER A 490 3.91 -25.63 41.67
C SER A 490 3.16 -26.17 42.88
N GLY A 491 2.49 -27.29 42.68
CA GLY A 491 1.82 -28.01 43.76
C GLY A 491 2.86 -28.32 44.82
N LYS A 492 2.81 -27.62 45.93
CA LYS A 492 3.43 -28.09 47.15
C LYS A 492 2.77 -29.42 47.48
N LYS A 493 3.45 -30.52 47.14
CA LYS A 493 3.20 -31.79 47.81
C LYS A 493 3.72 -31.59 49.22
N GLY A 494 2.81 -31.32 50.14
CA GLY A 494 3.06 -31.50 51.57
C GLY A 494 3.26 -32.98 51.82
N GLY A 495 4.41 -33.32 52.36
CA GLY A 495 4.67 -34.56 53.03
C GLY A 495 4.20 -34.51 54.47
#